data_4a2aa5f42f6c37d259c27067f2dff4e6
#
_entry.id   4a2aa5f42f6c37d259c27067f2dff4e6
#
_cell.length_a   1.000
_cell.length_b   1.000
_cell.length_c   1.000
_cell.angle_alpha   90.00
_cell.angle_beta   90.00
_cell.angle_gamma   90.00
#
_symmetry.space_group_name_H-M   'P 1'
#
loop_
_entity.id
_entity.type
_entity.pdbx_description
1 polymer ?
#
loop_
_entity_poly.entity_id
_entity_poly.type
_entity_poly.pdbx_seq_one_letter_code
_entity_poly.pdbx_strand_id
1 'polypeptide(L)'
;DVYKRQDEVIEGGHLQEFPLGVWQTGSGTQTNMNMNEVLANRASELLGGPRGEARLVHPNDEVNKSQSSNDVFPTAMHLAAVDALMHRLLPALHGLRTTLAAKAKAFDGIVKIGRTHLQDATPLTLGQEISGWVAQLQHGEQHVRAALPHLGELALGGTAVGTGLNAPAGYAQAVAKELADLTGLPLVTAPNKFEALASCDALVHAHGALKTLAASLMKIANDVRWLASGPRSGLGEITIPENEPGSSIMPGKVCLLYTSPSPRDRTRS
;
A
#
# COMPACT_ATOMS: atom_id res chain seq x y z
N ASP A 1 -24.81 -16.35 15.14
CA ASP A 1 -23.85 -17.01 14.23
C ASP A 1 -23.52 -16.26 12.93
N VAL A 2 -23.87 -14.99 12.85
CA VAL A 2 -23.40 -14.09 11.77
C VAL A 2 -21.86 -14.00 11.79
N TYR A 3 -21.23 -14.04 12.95
CA TYR A 3 -19.78 -14.00 13.14
C TYR A 3 -19.01 -15.12 12.42
N LYS A 4 -19.53 -16.34 12.37
CA LYS A 4 -18.89 -17.46 11.65
C LYS A 4 -18.85 -17.29 10.14
N ARG A 5 -19.54 -16.30 9.58
CA ARG A 5 -19.66 -16.04 8.14
C ARG A 5 -18.66 -15.03 7.65
N GLN A 6 -18.26 -14.12 8.53
CA GLN A 6 -17.16 -13.23 8.27
C GLN A 6 -15.88 -14.03 8.04
N ASP A 7 -15.67 -15.10 8.79
CA ASP A 7 -14.52 -15.98 8.64
C ASP A 7 -14.46 -16.61 7.23
N GLU A 8 -15.59 -17.12 6.70
CA GLU A 8 -15.64 -17.70 5.34
C GLU A 8 -15.22 -16.68 4.25
N VAL A 9 -15.58 -15.40 4.41
CA VAL A 9 -15.21 -14.33 3.46
C VAL A 9 -13.75 -13.91 3.67
N ILE A 10 -13.29 -13.80 4.91
CA ILE A 10 -11.89 -13.47 5.26
C ILE A 10 -10.94 -14.56 4.73
N GLU A 11 -11.33 -15.82 4.78
CA GLU A 11 -10.59 -16.97 4.23
C GLU A 11 -10.61 -17.02 2.68
N GLY A 12 -11.26 -16.06 2.03
CA GLY A 12 -11.34 -15.95 0.58
C GLY A 12 -12.47 -16.77 -0.06
N GLY A 13 -13.43 -17.26 0.74
CA GLY A 13 -14.66 -17.87 0.24
C GLY A 13 -15.57 -16.83 -0.44
N HIS A 14 -16.42 -17.32 -1.34
CA HIS A 14 -17.46 -16.50 -2.00
C HIS A 14 -16.95 -15.32 -2.85
N LEU A 15 -15.70 -15.32 -3.32
CA LEU A 15 -15.15 -14.23 -4.13
C LEU A 15 -15.97 -13.92 -5.38
N GLN A 16 -16.63 -14.92 -5.98
CA GLN A 16 -17.52 -14.77 -7.12
C GLN A 16 -18.78 -13.93 -6.80
N GLU A 17 -19.13 -13.78 -5.54
CA GLU A 17 -20.29 -12.99 -5.09
C GLU A 17 -19.96 -11.48 -4.97
N PHE A 18 -18.73 -11.08 -5.30
CA PHE A 18 -18.26 -9.68 -5.32
C PHE A 18 -17.94 -9.23 -6.75
N PRO A 19 -18.96 -9.11 -7.64
CA PRO A 19 -18.76 -8.81 -9.06
C PRO A 19 -18.52 -7.32 -9.37
N LEU A 20 -18.50 -6.46 -8.35
CA LEU A 20 -18.39 -5.02 -8.55
C LEU A 20 -17.03 -4.64 -9.15
N GLY A 21 -17.06 -3.81 -10.18
CA GLY A 21 -15.86 -3.26 -10.78
C GLY A 21 -15.13 -2.27 -9.86
N VAL A 22 -13.84 -2.07 -10.11
CA VAL A 22 -13.03 -1.08 -9.36
C VAL A 22 -13.55 0.34 -9.57
N TRP A 23 -14.00 0.65 -10.80
CA TRP A 23 -14.53 1.96 -11.16
C TRP A 23 -16.00 2.05 -10.80
N GLN A 24 -16.28 2.64 -9.65
CA GLN A 24 -17.61 2.91 -9.12
C GLN A 24 -17.62 4.24 -8.35
N THR A 25 -18.73 4.62 -7.73
CA THR A 25 -18.81 5.86 -6.94
C THR A 25 -17.82 5.82 -5.78
N GLY A 26 -17.15 6.94 -5.51
CA GLY A 26 -16.16 7.06 -4.43
C GLY A 26 -16.73 6.92 -3.00
N SER A 27 -18.05 6.91 -2.85
CA SER A 27 -18.73 6.74 -1.55
C SER A 27 -18.57 5.33 -0.95
N GLY A 28 -18.25 4.32 -1.79
CA GLY A 28 -18.11 2.93 -1.34
C GLY A 28 -19.40 2.23 -0.93
N THR A 29 -20.56 2.87 -1.11
CA THR A 29 -21.87 2.32 -0.71
C THR A 29 -22.14 0.98 -1.37
N GLN A 30 -21.86 0.84 -2.65
CA GLN A 30 -22.08 -0.41 -3.39
C GLN A 30 -21.25 -1.56 -2.82
N THR A 31 -19.98 -1.31 -2.53
CA THR A 31 -19.09 -2.32 -1.93
C THR A 31 -19.55 -2.73 -0.53
N ASN A 32 -19.91 -1.76 0.32
CA ASN A 32 -20.44 -2.05 1.66
C ASN A 32 -21.73 -2.84 1.59
N MET A 33 -22.66 -2.45 0.72
CA MET A 33 -23.93 -3.16 0.57
C MET A 33 -23.75 -4.56 -0.02
N ASN A 34 -22.87 -4.74 -0.98
CA ASN A 34 -22.55 -6.07 -1.51
C ASN A 34 -22.04 -7.01 -0.38
N MET A 35 -21.12 -6.53 0.45
CA MET A 35 -20.64 -7.31 1.61
C MET A 35 -21.80 -7.68 2.54
N ASN A 36 -22.64 -6.71 2.89
CA ASN A 36 -23.77 -6.94 3.81
C ASN A 36 -24.77 -7.95 3.23
N GLU A 37 -25.04 -7.89 1.94
CA GLU A 37 -25.95 -8.83 1.28
C GLU A 37 -25.36 -10.25 1.16
N VAL A 38 -24.08 -10.40 0.86
CA VAL A 38 -23.39 -11.70 0.85
C VAL A 38 -23.48 -12.33 2.23
N LEU A 39 -23.14 -11.58 3.28
CA LEU A 39 -23.20 -12.05 4.66
C LEU A 39 -24.64 -12.40 5.09
N ALA A 40 -25.63 -11.57 4.74
CA ALA A 40 -27.03 -11.79 5.07
C ALA A 40 -27.58 -13.05 4.38
N ASN A 41 -27.33 -13.22 3.09
CA ASN A 41 -27.75 -14.41 2.34
C ASN A 41 -27.10 -15.68 2.91
N ARG A 42 -25.83 -15.62 3.19
CA ARG A 42 -25.10 -16.78 3.74
C ARG A 42 -25.57 -17.12 5.14
N ALA A 43 -25.83 -16.13 5.99
CA ALA A 43 -26.42 -16.35 7.32
C ALA A 43 -27.82 -16.98 7.23
N SER A 44 -28.66 -16.52 6.26
CA SER A 44 -29.98 -17.10 6.01
C SER A 44 -29.90 -18.58 5.64
N GLU A 45 -29.03 -18.97 4.71
CA GLU A 45 -28.83 -20.38 4.34
C GLU A 45 -28.53 -21.29 5.53
N LEU A 46 -27.73 -20.82 6.44
CA LEU A 46 -27.31 -21.62 7.58
C LEU A 46 -28.33 -21.70 8.70
N LEU A 47 -29.29 -20.77 8.67
CA LEU A 47 -30.50 -20.86 9.47
C LEU A 47 -31.58 -21.73 8.79
N GLY A 48 -31.27 -22.32 7.62
CA GLY A 48 -32.21 -23.13 6.87
C GLY A 48 -33.19 -22.31 6.00
N GLY A 49 -32.93 -21.02 5.82
CA GLY A 49 -33.75 -20.10 5.03
C GLY A 49 -33.26 -19.94 3.58
N PRO A 50 -34.08 -19.33 2.71
CA PRO A 50 -33.72 -19.06 1.32
C PRO A 50 -32.74 -17.87 1.22
N ARG A 51 -32.16 -17.71 0.01
CA ARG A 51 -31.46 -16.48 -0.44
C ARG A 51 -32.46 -15.48 -1.03
N GLY A 52 -32.00 -14.25 -1.24
CA GLY A 52 -32.74 -13.18 -1.94
C GLY A 52 -33.75 -12.47 -1.05
N GLU A 53 -34.88 -12.08 -1.61
CA GLU A 53 -35.86 -11.24 -0.91
C GLU A 53 -36.48 -11.93 0.31
N ALA A 54 -36.62 -13.26 0.28
CA ALA A 54 -37.19 -14.05 1.38
C ALA A 54 -36.17 -14.50 2.45
N ARG A 55 -34.95 -13.96 2.42
CA ARG A 55 -33.90 -14.29 3.40
C ARG A 55 -34.31 -13.96 4.83
N LEU A 56 -33.85 -14.76 5.77
CA LEU A 56 -34.18 -14.64 7.21
C LEU A 56 -33.38 -13.55 7.92
N VAL A 57 -32.27 -13.08 7.34
CA VAL A 57 -31.38 -12.08 7.92
C VAL A 57 -31.37 -10.82 7.03
N HIS A 58 -31.66 -9.67 7.64
CA HIS A 58 -31.71 -8.40 6.89
C HIS A 58 -30.33 -7.74 6.82
N PRO A 59 -29.85 -7.35 5.61
CA PRO A 59 -28.48 -6.83 5.44
C PRO A 59 -28.23 -5.50 6.16
N ASN A 60 -29.25 -4.61 6.25
CA ASN A 60 -29.09 -3.32 6.92
C ASN A 60 -29.33 -3.41 8.42
N ASP A 61 -30.38 -4.12 8.83
CA ASP A 61 -30.85 -4.07 10.23
C ASP A 61 -30.09 -5.02 11.14
N GLU A 62 -29.53 -6.09 10.57
CA GLU A 62 -28.84 -7.12 11.35
C GLU A 62 -27.35 -7.20 11.03
N VAL A 63 -26.93 -7.16 9.76
CA VAL A 63 -25.50 -7.23 9.38
C VAL A 63 -24.84 -5.88 9.54
N ASN A 64 -25.40 -4.81 8.99
CA ASN A 64 -24.85 -3.45 9.05
C ASN A 64 -25.25 -2.69 10.32
N LYS A 65 -25.71 -3.39 11.35
CA LYS A 65 -26.19 -2.79 12.60
C LYS A 65 -25.10 -1.93 13.25
N SER A 66 -25.46 -0.73 13.68
CA SER A 66 -24.55 0.25 14.32
C SER A 66 -23.47 0.80 13.40
N GLN A 67 -23.60 0.62 12.09
CA GLN A 67 -22.65 1.02 11.06
C GLN A 67 -23.34 1.83 9.96
N SER A 68 -22.51 2.49 9.14
CA SER A 68 -22.90 3.13 7.88
C SER A 68 -21.83 2.86 6.84
N SER A 69 -22.16 2.89 5.56
CA SER A 69 -21.14 2.92 4.50
C SER A 69 -20.17 4.10 4.69
N ASN A 70 -20.64 5.19 5.29
CA ASN A 70 -19.86 6.41 5.47
C ASN A 70 -18.72 6.27 6.48
N ASP A 71 -18.82 5.38 7.46
CA ASP A 71 -17.75 5.11 8.43
C ASP A 71 -17.01 3.80 8.15
N VAL A 72 -17.70 2.77 7.65
CA VAL A 72 -17.09 1.45 7.36
C VAL A 72 -16.12 1.52 6.19
N PHE A 73 -16.52 2.18 5.07
CA PHE A 73 -15.68 2.19 3.88
C PHE A 73 -14.36 2.95 4.06
N PRO A 74 -14.32 4.18 4.63
CA PRO A 74 -13.07 4.83 4.96
C PRO A 74 -12.23 4.02 5.97
N THR A 75 -12.86 3.36 6.93
CA THR A 75 -12.15 2.45 7.85
C THR A 75 -11.46 1.31 7.09
N ALA A 76 -12.13 0.68 6.14
CA ALA A 76 -11.55 -0.37 5.30
C ALA A 76 -10.40 0.16 4.43
N MET A 77 -10.52 1.38 3.89
CA MET A 77 -9.44 2.04 3.13
C MET A 77 -8.20 2.26 4.00
N HIS A 78 -8.38 2.78 5.21
CA HIS A 78 -7.30 3.03 6.16
C HIS A 78 -6.61 1.72 6.57
N LEU A 79 -7.38 0.70 6.93
CA LEU A 79 -6.87 -0.62 7.30
C LEU A 79 -6.05 -1.25 6.17
N ALA A 80 -6.58 -1.26 4.95
CA ALA A 80 -5.88 -1.80 3.78
C ALA A 80 -4.58 -1.04 3.47
N ALA A 81 -4.58 0.29 3.64
CA ALA A 81 -3.39 1.11 3.44
C ALA A 81 -2.33 0.86 4.51
N VAL A 82 -2.71 0.82 5.79
CA VAL A 82 -1.78 0.52 6.91
C VAL A 82 -1.16 -0.86 6.73
N ASP A 83 -1.98 -1.87 6.42
CA ASP A 83 -1.52 -3.24 6.17
C ASP A 83 -0.47 -3.29 5.05
N ALA A 84 -0.80 -2.72 3.88
CA ALA A 84 0.11 -2.71 2.74
C ALA A 84 1.43 -1.96 3.02
N LEU A 85 1.37 -0.84 3.75
CA LEU A 85 2.55 -0.09 4.14
C LEU A 85 3.42 -0.86 5.13
N MET A 86 2.82 -1.46 6.17
CA MET A 86 3.56 -2.14 7.24
C MET A 86 4.09 -3.50 6.82
N HIS A 87 3.30 -4.31 6.13
CA HIS A 87 3.65 -5.70 5.87
C HIS A 87 4.27 -5.93 4.49
N ARG A 88 4.14 -5.00 3.56
CA ARG A 88 4.71 -5.11 2.21
C ARG A 88 5.76 -4.06 1.90
N LEU A 89 5.43 -2.77 2.01
CA LEU A 89 6.33 -1.71 1.58
C LEU A 89 7.54 -1.54 2.52
N LEU A 90 7.31 -1.36 3.82
CA LEU A 90 8.39 -1.11 4.77
C LEU A 90 9.41 -2.24 4.84
N PRO A 91 9.03 -3.54 4.85
CA PRO A 91 10.00 -4.64 4.78
C PRO A 91 10.81 -4.65 3.48
N ALA A 92 10.17 -4.42 2.33
CA ALA A 92 10.85 -4.36 1.04
C ALA A 92 11.85 -3.19 0.98
N LEU A 93 11.44 -2.02 1.46
CA LEU A 93 12.29 -0.82 1.54
C LEU A 93 13.48 -1.03 2.47
N HIS A 94 13.25 -1.66 3.63
CA HIS A 94 14.31 -2.04 4.56
C HIS A 94 15.33 -3.00 3.92
N GLY A 95 14.85 -4.01 3.19
CA GLY A 95 15.70 -4.96 2.45
C GLY A 95 16.58 -4.27 1.42
N LEU A 96 16.00 -3.39 0.60
CA LEU A 96 16.75 -2.61 -0.39
C LEU A 96 17.79 -1.71 0.28
N ARG A 97 17.41 -0.97 1.32
CA ARG A 97 18.32 -0.09 2.07
C ARG A 97 19.49 -0.88 2.68
N THR A 98 19.22 -2.03 3.26
CA THR A 98 20.26 -2.90 3.86
C THR A 98 21.22 -3.41 2.80
N THR A 99 20.71 -3.83 1.63
CA THR A 99 21.54 -4.28 0.50
C THR A 99 22.45 -3.16 0.00
N LEU A 100 21.92 -1.96 -0.17
CA LEU A 100 22.72 -0.80 -0.61
C LEU A 100 23.73 -0.37 0.44
N ALA A 101 23.39 -0.44 1.74
CA ALA A 101 24.34 -0.14 2.82
C ALA A 101 25.52 -1.13 2.84
N ALA A 102 25.26 -2.41 2.61
CA ALA A 102 26.33 -3.41 2.48
C ALA A 102 27.24 -3.11 1.27
N LYS A 103 26.67 -2.73 0.13
CA LYS A 103 27.44 -2.33 -1.06
C LYS A 103 28.23 -1.03 -0.82
N ALA A 104 27.64 -0.04 -0.16
CA ALA A 104 28.34 1.20 0.21
C ALA A 104 29.61 0.89 1.01
N LYS A 105 29.49 -0.01 2.01
CA LYS A 105 30.63 -0.45 2.81
C LYS A 105 31.67 -1.24 1.99
N ALA A 106 31.23 -2.14 1.13
CA ALA A 106 32.11 -2.95 0.30
C ALA A 106 32.91 -2.12 -0.71
N PHE A 107 32.35 -1.02 -1.20
CA PHE A 107 32.95 -0.17 -2.23
C PHE A 107 33.54 1.13 -1.68
N ASP A 108 33.68 1.25 -0.38
CA ASP A 108 34.22 2.47 0.27
C ASP A 108 35.66 2.78 -0.13
N GLY A 109 36.46 1.74 -0.46
CA GLY A 109 37.83 1.90 -0.94
C GLY A 109 37.99 2.20 -2.44
N ILE A 110 36.90 2.21 -3.22
CA ILE A 110 36.95 2.40 -4.68
C ILE A 110 36.84 3.90 -4.99
N VAL A 111 37.96 4.53 -5.30
CA VAL A 111 38.02 5.95 -5.69
C VAL A 111 37.55 6.11 -7.12
N LYS A 112 36.66 7.07 -7.34
CA LYS A 112 36.10 7.44 -8.64
C LYS A 112 36.04 8.95 -8.81
N ILE A 113 35.83 9.42 -10.03
CA ILE A 113 35.53 10.83 -10.29
C ILE A 113 34.12 11.18 -9.81
N GLY A 114 33.97 12.28 -9.09
CA GLY A 114 32.68 12.91 -8.83
C GLY A 114 32.24 13.74 -10.04
N ARG A 115 30.93 13.93 -10.19
CA ARG A 115 30.36 14.75 -11.27
C ARG A 115 29.37 15.76 -10.73
N THR A 116 29.42 16.95 -11.31
CA THR A 116 28.37 17.97 -11.18
C THR A 116 27.93 18.38 -12.57
N HIS A 117 26.61 18.40 -12.82
CA HIS A 117 26.08 18.67 -14.17
C HIS A 117 26.65 17.75 -15.25
N LEU A 118 26.94 16.50 -14.92
CA LEU A 118 27.60 15.49 -15.76
C LEU A 118 29.05 15.83 -16.17
N GLN A 119 29.64 16.88 -15.60
CA GLN A 119 31.04 17.25 -15.81
C GLN A 119 31.91 16.72 -14.67
N ASP A 120 33.17 16.41 -14.99
CA ASP A 120 34.16 15.95 -14.01
C ASP A 120 34.33 17.00 -12.89
N ALA A 121 34.34 16.53 -11.66
CA ALA A 121 34.50 17.34 -10.46
C ALA A 121 35.57 16.70 -9.54
N THR A 122 35.44 16.87 -8.22
CA THR A 122 36.39 16.31 -7.25
C THR A 122 36.17 14.81 -7.07
N PRO A 123 37.24 14.04 -6.77
CA PRO A 123 37.11 12.62 -6.46
C PRO A 123 36.25 12.33 -5.22
N LEU A 124 35.59 11.20 -5.25
CA LEU A 124 34.92 10.57 -4.09
C LEU A 124 35.06 9.04 -4.21
N THR A 125 34.54 8.30 -3.23
CA THR A 125 34.46 6.84 -3.36
C THR A 125 33.08 6.40 -3.88
N LEU A 126 33.02 5.25 -4.53
CA LEU A 126 31.76 4.64 -4.94
C LEU A 126 30.88 4.34 -3.72
N GLY A 127 31.49 3.96 -2.59
CA GLY A 127 30.79 3.78 -1.32
C GLY A 127 30.11 5.06 -0.84
N GLN A 128 30.77 6.20 -0.94
CA GLN A 128 30.19 7.52 -0.60
C GLN A 128 28.99 7.88 -1.50
N GLU A 129 29.08 7.64 -2.78
CA GLU A 129 27.93 7.85 -3.69
C GLU A 129 26.73 6.99 -3.33
N ILE A 130 26.94 5.68 -3.10
CA ILE A 130 25.88 4.75 -2.68
C ILE A 130 25.33 5.12 -1.30
N SER A 131 26.12 5.65 -0.40
CA SER A 131 25.66 6.10 0.93
C SER A 131 24.59 7.19 0.85
N GLY A 132 24.64 8.03 -0.18
CA GLY A 132 23.59 9.00 -0.49
C GLY A 132 22.26 8.34 -0.82
N TRP A 133 22.28 7.25 -1.57
CA TRP A 133 21.07 6.46 -1.86
C TRP A 133 20.49 5.80 -0.61
N VAL A 134 21.36 5.27 0.25
CA VAL A 134 20.97 4.70 1.56
C VAL A 134 20.26 5.75 2.40
N ALA A 135 20.81 6.96 2.47
CA ALA A 135 20.18 8.07 3.23
C ALA A 135 18.82 8.47 2.65
N GLN A 136 18.68 8.53 1.32
CA GLN A 136 17.37 8.81 0.68
C GLN A 136 16.31 7.76 1.04
N LEU A 137 16.66 6.46 1.04
CA LEU A 137 15.75 5.39 1.43
C LEU A 137 15.41 5.44 2.92
N GLN A 138 16.38 5.78 3.76
CA GLN A 138 16.15 5.96 5.20
C GLN A 138 15.16 7.08 5.49
N HIS A 139 15.29 8.24 4.84
CA HIS A 139 14.34 9.33 4.96
C HIS A 139 12.98 8.94 4.41
N GLY A 140 12.94 8.24 3.26
CA GLY A 140 11.69 7.70 2.70
C GLY A 140 10.96 6.77 3.67
N GLU A 141 11.69 5.88 4.34
CA GLU A 141 11.14 5.02 5.41
C GLU A 141 10.56 5.84 6.57
N GLN A 142 11.28 6.88 7.01
CA GLN A 142 10.81 7.77 8.08
C GLN A 142 9.54 8.52 7.68
N HIS A 143 9.45 9.03 6.44
CA HIS A 143 8.25 9.72 5.94
C HIS A 143 7.04 8.78 5.90
N VAL A 144 7.20 7.55 5.43
CA VAL A 144 6.12 6.56 5.44
C VAL A 144 5.67 6.23 6.86
N ARG A 145 6.62 6.02 7.78
CA ARG A 145 6.31 5.74 9.20
C ARG A 145 5.60 6.91 9.88
N ALA A 146 5.96 8.16 9.54
CA ALA A 146 5.33 9.35 10.09
C ALA A 146 3.85 9.51 9.68
N ALA A 147 3.43 8.90 8.56
CA ALA A 147 2.04 8.92 8.13
C ALA A 147 1.16 7.87 8.85
N LEU A 148 1.75 6.81 9.40
CA LEU A 148 1.00 5.70 9.99
C LEU A 148 0.10 6.09 11.18
N PRO A 149 0.50 6.96 12.13
CA PRO A 149 -0.36 7.29 13.26
C PRO A 149 -1.72 7.85 12.84
N HIS A 150 -1.74 8.85 11.96
CA HIS A 150 -2.99 9.43 11.46
C HIS A 150 -3.76 8.45 10.56
N LEU A 151 -3.04 7.66 9.74
CA LEU A 151 -3.66 6.64 8.91
C LEU A 151 -4.29 5.50 9.73
N GLY A 152 -3.79 5.25 10.95
CA GLY A 152 -4.34 4.28 11.89
C GLY A 152 -5.60 4.74 12.63
N GLU A 153 -6.02 6.00 12.49
CA GLU A 153 -7.23 6.54 13.11
C GLU A 153 -8.48 6.18 12.30
N LEU A 154 -9.39 5.41 12.92
CA LEU A 154 -10.54 4.82 12.21
C LEU A 154 -11.82 5.64 12.39
N ALA A 155 -12.55 5.85 11.28
CA ALA A 155 -13.84 6.52 11.25
C ALA A 155 -14.96 5.71 11.90
N LEU A 156 -14.82 4.38 11.98
CA LEU A 156 -15.87 3.46 12.42
C LEU A 156 -16.39 3.82 13.82
N GLY A 157 -17.71 3.78 13.96
CA GLY A 157 -18.44 4.27 15.12
C GLY A 157 -18.97 5.69 15.00
N GLY A 158 -18.60 6.43 13.94
CA GLY A 158 -19.21 7.72 13.61
C GLY A 158 -20.58 7.60 12.95
N THR A 159 -20.91 6.43 12.44
CA THR A 159 -22.12 6.12 11.69
C THR A 159 -22.31 7.02 10.46
N ALA A 160 -23.48 7.62 10.26
CA ALA A 160 -23.79 8.33 9.03
C ALA A 160 -23.00 9.66 8.86
N VAL A 161 -22.82 10.43 9.95
CA VAL A 161 -22.29 11.81 9.90
C VAL A 161 -21.27 12.14 10.99
N GLY A 162 -20.87 11.18 11.80
CA GLY A 162 -19.88 11.38 12.88
C GLY A 162 -20.48 11.46 14.29
N THR A 163 -21.80 11.47 14.43
CA THR A 163 -22.48 11.56 15.75
C THR A 163 -22.54 10.24 16.50
N GLY A 164 -22.30 9.12 15.84
CA GLY A 164 -22.49 7.79 16.42
C GLY A 164 -23.95 7.41 16.67
N LEU A 165 -24.90 8.01 15.94
CA LEU A 165 -26.32 7.71 16.07
C LEU A 165 -26.57 6.21 15.86
N ASN A 166 -27.34 5.59 16.77
CA ASN A 166 -27.65 4.15 16.82
C ASN A 166 -26.45 3.22 17.12
N ALA A 167 -25.27 3.75 17.44
CA ALA A 167 -24.18 2.95 17.94
C ALA A 167 -24.22 2.86 19.48
N PRO A 168 -23.97 1.67 20.09
CA PRO A 168 -23.87 1.54 21.53
C PRO A 168 -22.71 2.39 22.10
N ALA A 169 -22.84 2.82 23.35
CA ALA A 169 -21.75 3.51 24.03
C ALA A 169 -20.48 2.61 24.07
N GLY A 170 -19.32 3.19 23.71
CA GLY A 170 -18.04 2.48 23.66
C GLY A 170 -17.81 1.62 22.41
N TYR A 171 -18.76 1.57 21.48
CA TYR A 171 -18.64 0.79 20.24
C TYR A 171 -17.39 1.17 19.43
N ALA A 172 -17.16 2.46 19.21
CA ALA A 172 -16.06 2.95 18.41
C ALA A 172 -14.68 2.52 18.96
N GLN A 173 -14.52 2.56 20.28
CA GLN A 173 -13.30 2.14 20.96
C GLN A 173 -13.13 0.61 20.90
N ALA A 174 -14.22 -0.11 21.16
CA ALA A 174 -14.19 -1.57 21.18
C ALA A 174 -13.87 -2.15 19.81
N VAL A 175 -14.50 -1.65 18.74
CA VAL A 175 -14.27 -2.15 17.38
C VAL A 175 -12.87 -1.80 16.88
N ALA A 176 -12.34 -0.61 17.17
CA ALA A 176 -10.98 -0.25 16.79
C ALA A 176 -9.94 -1.13 17.50
N LYS A 177 -10.18 -1.43 18.78
CA LYS A 177 -9.33 -2.35 19.54
C LYS A 177 -9.39 -3.77 18.97
N GLU A 178 -10.58 -4.28 18.67
CA GLU A 178 -10.76 -5.62 18.10
C GLU A 178 -10.08 -5.75 16.73
N LEU A 179 -10.22 -4.73 15.86
CA LEU A 179 -9.51 -4.69 14.58
C LEU A 179 -7.98 -4.66 14.77
N ALA A 180 -7.48 -3.91 15.75
CA ALA A 180 -6.06 -3.89 16.06
C ALA A 180 -5.56 -5.26 16.56
N ASP A 181 -6.31 -5.91 17.43
CA ASP A 181 -5.97 -7.24 17.99
C ASP A 181 -6.00 -8.32 16.89
N LEU A 182 -7.00 -8.30 16.00
CA LEU A 182 -7.15 -9.25 14.89
C LEU A 182 -6.07 -9.10 13.81
N THR A 183 -5.66 -7.87 13.52
CA THR A 183 -4.74 -7.59 12.41
C THR A 183 -3.29 -7.40 12.85
N GLY A 184 -3.05 -7.15 14.13
CA GLY A 184 -1.74 -6.74 14.64
C GLY A 184 -1.31 -5.33 14.21
N LEU A 185 -2.24 -4.52 13.66
CA LEU A 185 -1.97 -3.18 13.18
C LEU A 185 -2.19 -2.13 14.29
N PRO A 186 -1.48 -0.99 14.28
CA PRO A 186 -1.60 0.06 15.28
C PRO A 186 -2.83 0.94 15.03
N LEU A 187 -4.01 0.34 15.12
CA LEU A 187 -5.29 0.98 14.84
C LEU A 187 -5.89 1.55 16.13
N VAL A 188 -6.46 2.74 16.02
CA VAL A 188 -7.16 3.42 17.11
C VAL A 188 -8.45 4.07 16.59
N THR A 189 -9.38 4.36 17.48
CA THR A 189 -10.56 5.14 17.09
C THR A 189 -10.17 6.59 16.85
N ALA A 190 -10.62 7.19 15.73
CA ALA A 190 -10.35 8.60 15.44
C ALA A 190 -10.87 9.50 16.56
N PRO A 191 -10.09 10.49 17.02
CA PRO A 191 -10.50 11.40 18.07
C PRO A 191 -11.64 12.33 17.64
N ASN A 192 -11.75 12.60 16.36
CA ASN A 192 -12.83 13.38 15.76
C ASN A 192 -13.47 12.61 14.60
N LYS A 193 -14.69 12.10 14.84
CA LYS A 193 -15.43 11.33 13.83
C LYS A 193 -15.95 12.18 12.67
N PHE A 194 -16.15 13.45 12.87
CA PHE A 194 -16.63 14.36 11.82
C PHE A 194 -15.53 14.57 10.77
N GLU A 195 -14.30 14.79 11.20
CA GLU A 195 -13.14 14.88 10.31
C GLU A 195 -12.88 13.55 9.61
N ALA A 196 -12.85 12.44 10.36
CA ALA A 196 -12.54 11.12 9.84
C ALA A 196 -13.55 10.60 8.79
N LEU A 197 -14.82 11.08 8.84
CA LEU A 197 -15.81 10.75 7.81
C LEU A 197 -15.76 11.70 6.60
N ALA A 198 -15.41 12.96 6.82
CA ALA A 198 -15.52 14.00 5.80
C ALA A 198 -14.24 14.21 4.98
N SER A 199 -13.10 13.72 5.47
CA SER A 199 -11.78 13.99 4.91
C SER A 199 -11.03 12.70 4.54
N CYS A 200 -10.15 12.81 3.54
CA CYS A 200 -9.19 11.76 3.19
C CYS A 200 -7.73 12.18 3.51
N ASP A 201 -7.54 13.14 4.41
CA ASP A 201 -6.25 13.80 4.66
C ASP A 201 -5.15 12.81 5.05
N ALA A 202 -5.47 11.81 5.87
CA ALA A 202 -4.53 10.75 6.25
C ALA A 202 -4.02 9.95 5.03
N LEU A 203 -4.91 9.60 4.11
CA LEU A 203 -4.56 8.89 2.87
C LEU A 203 -3.77 9.79 1.92
N VAL A 204 -4.13 11.07 1.82
CA VAL A 204 -3.39 12.07 1.01
C VAL A 204 -1.99 12.29 1.58
N HIS A 205 -1.84 12.39 2.90
CA HIS A 205 -0.52 12.49 3.55
C HIS A 205 0.34 11.24 3.27
N ALA A 206 -0.22 10.05 3.45
CA ALA A 206 0.48 8.80 3.15
C ALA A 206 0.88 8.72 1.66
N HIS A 207 0.00 9.12 0.76
CA HIS A 207 0.31 9.20 -0.68
C HIS A 207 1.42 10.21 -0.98
N GLY A 208 1.47 11.35 -0.28
CA GLY A 208 2.56 12.32 -0.36
C GLY A 208 3.91 11.71 0.03
N ALA A 209 3.95 10.92 1.10
CA ALA A 209 5.14 10.18 1.52
C ALA A 209 5.58 9.14 0.45
N LEU A 210 4.62 8.40 -0.12
CA LEU A 210 4.89 7.47 -1.23
C LEU A 210 5.43 8.17 -2.46
N LYS A 211 4.89 9.33 -2.81
CA LYS A 211 5.37 10.14 -3.95
C LYS A 211 6.82 10.59 -3.72
N THR A 212 7.16 11.04 -2.53
CA THR A 212 8.53 11.42 -2.17
C THR A 212 9.49 10.23 -2.30
N LEU A 213 9.09 9.07 -1.78
CA LEU A 213 9.86 7.84 -1.91
C LEU A 213 10.03 7.42 -3.37
N ALA A 214 8.98 7.50 -4.20
CA ALA A 214 9.03 7.19 -5.61
C ALA A 214 10.01 8.10 -6.38
N ALA A 215 10.03 9.39 -6.05
CA ALA A 215 11.00 10.33 -6.63
C ALA A 215 12.45 9.96 -6.26
N SER A 216 12.70 9.55 -5.01
CA SER A 216 14.00 9.06 -4.57
C SER A 216 14.41 7.78 -5.30
N LEU A 217 13.50 6.82 -5.43
CA LEU A 217 13.75 5.56 -6.15
C LEU A 217 14.04 5.82 -7.63
N MET A 218 13.30 6.73 -8.26
CA MET A 218 13.56 7.15 -9.65
C MET A 218 14.96 7.75 -9.82
N LYS A 219 15.37 8.62 -8.89
CA LYS A 219 16.73 9.20 -8.89
C LYS A 219 17.78 8.11 -8.76
N ILE A 220 17.64 7.19 -7.82
CA ILE A 220 18.57 6.07 -7.61
C ILE A 220 18.64 5.20 -8.88
N ALA A 221 17.51 4.84 -9.45
CA ALA A 221 17.45 4.05 -10.68
C ALA A 221 18.13 4.75 -11.86
N ASN A 222 17.97 6.07 -11.98
CA ASN A 222 18.65 6.87 -13.01
C ASN A 222 20.17 6.90 -12.79
N ASP A 223 20.62 7.08 -11.54
CA ASP A 223 22.05 7.03 -11.23
C ASP A 223 22.66 5.67 -11.59
N VAL A 224 22.05 4.58 -11.18
CA VAL A 224 22.48 3.21 -11.53
C VAL A 224 22.53 3.03 -13.03
N ARG A 225 21.51 3.51 -13.78
CA ARG A 225 21.47 3.44 -15.23
C ARG A 225 22.61 4.23 -15.89
N TRP A 226 22.90 5.44 -15.38
CA TRP A 226 24.01 6.25 -15.90
C TRP A 226 25.36 5.59 -15.63
N LEU A 227 25.62 5.15 -14.40
CA LEU A 227 26.87 4.51 -14.01
C LEU A 227 27.12 3.19 -14.78
N ALA A 228 26.07 2.48 -15.14
CA ALA A 228 26.12 1.25 -15.92
C ALA A 228 26.12 1.44 -17.43
N SER A 229 26.04 2.70 -17.92
CA SER A 229 25.99 2.98 -19.37
C SER A 229 27.29 2.61 -20.07
N GLY A 230 27.20 2.10 -21.25
CA GLY A 230 28.37 1.69 -22.03
C GLY A 230 28.12 0.36 -22.76
N PRO A 231 29.12 -0.47 -22.91
CA PRO A 231 30.42 -0.55 -22.19
C PRO A 231 31.56 0.34 -22.73
N ARG A 232 31.46 0.86 -23.96
CA ARG A 232 32.59 1.55 -24.60
C ARG A 232 32.42 3.07 -24.69
N SER A 233 31.21 3.55 -24.89
CA SER A 233 30.88 4.97 -25.10
C SER A 233 30.00 5.54 -23.99
N GLY A 234 29.89 4.88 -22.86
CA GLY A 234 29.19 5.33 -21.67
C GLY A 234 30.12 5.48 -20.48
N LEU A 235 29.57 5.64 -19.29
CA LEU A 235 30.36 5.79 -18.06
C LEU A 235 31.05 4.48 -17.64
N GLY A 236 30.34 3.34 -17.70
CA GLY A 236 30.92 2.01 -17.48
C GLY A 236 31.54 1.81 -16.09
N GLU A 237 31.09 2.53 -15.07
CA GLU A 237 31.65 2.46 -13.70
C GLU A 237 31.14 1.28 -12.90
N ILE A 238 29.95 0.77 -13.24
CA ILE A 238 29.35 -0.43 -12.64
C ILE A 238 28.81 -1.36 -13.72
N THR A 239 28.70 -2.64 -13.40
CA THR A 239 28.06 -3.65 -14.26
C THR A 239 26.78 -4.12 -13.60
N ILE A 240 25.69 -4.15 -14.35
CA ILE A 240 24.40 -4.71 -13.93
C ILE A 240 24.27 -6.09 -14.56
N PRO A 241 23.75 -7.10 -13.83
CA PRO A 241 23.45 -8.42 -14.41
C PRO A 241 22.50 -8.32 -15.61
N GLU A 242 22.71 -9.16 -16.58
CA GLU A 242 21.82 -9.32 -17.72
C GLU A 242 20.55 -10.06 -17.28
N ASN A 243 19.44 -9.35 -17.16
CA ASN A 243 18.17 -9.98 -16.79
C ASN A 243 17.30 -10.36 -17.99
N GLU A 244 17.31 -9.52 -19.05
CA GLU A 244 16.51 -9.72 -20.25
C GLU A 244 17.19 -9.11 -21.49
N PRO A 245 17.00 -9.69 -22.69
CA PRO A 245 17.47 -9.07 -23.93
C PRO A 245 16.69 -7.77 -24.21
N GLY A 246 17.39 -6.65 -24.30
CA GLY A 246 16.78 -5.33 -24.45
C GLY A 246 16.16 -5.02 -25.82
N SER A 247 16.48 -5.80 -26.85
CA SER A 247 15.98 -5.64 -28.21
C SER A 247 16.38 -6.81 -29.08
N SER A 248 15.50 -7.28 -29.96
CA SER A 248 15.81 -8.30 -30.96
C SER A 248 16.84 -7.86 -32.01
N ILE A 249 16.96 -6.53 -32.24
CA ILE A 249 17.90 -5.92 -33.21
C ILE A 249 19.25 -5.64 -32.54
N MET A 250 19.28 -5.41 -31.24
CA MET A 250 20.48 -5.08 -30.47
C MET A 250 20.56 -5.94 -29.21
N PRO A 251 20.97 -7.18 -29.31
CA PRO A 251 20.96 -8.14 -28.18
C PRO A 251 21.83 -7.71 -26.99
N GLY A 252 22.82 -6.82 -27.18
CA GLY A 252 23.62 -6.25 -26.10
C GLY A 252 22.99 -5.13 -25.28
N LYS A 253 21.75 -4.71 -25.61
CA LYS A 253 21.02 -3.69 -24.85
C LYS A 253 20.19 -4.32 -23.70
N VAL A 254 20.81 -4.99 -22.80
CA VAL A 254 20.16 -5.78 -21.74
C VAL A 254 19.49 -5.00 -20.61
N CYS A 255 19.70 -3.68 -20.52
CA CYS A 255 19.22 -2.89 -19.38
C CYS A 255 18.01 -1.99 -19.69
N LEU A 256 17.44 -2.03 -20.91
CA LEU A 256 16.42 -1.06 -21.31
C LEU A 256 15.06 -1.30 -20.65
N LEU A 257 14.71 -2.56 -20.40
CA LEU A 257 13.43 -2.95 -19.78
C LEU A 257 13.44 -2.77 -18.25
N TYR A 258 14.60 -2.84 -17.62
CA TYR A 258 14.71 -2.72 -16.17
C TYR A 258 14.49 -1.29 -15.65
N THR A 259 14.79 -0.29 -16.48
CA THR A 259 14.71 1.13 -16.09
C THR A 259 13.43 1.83 -16.56
N SER A 260 12.62 1.18 -17.40
CA SER A 260 11.38 1.75 -17.93
C SER A 260 10.34 0.64 -18.09
N PRO A 261 9.70 0.21 -17.00
CA PRO A 261 8.62 -0.77 -17.09
C PRO A 261 7.52 -0.25 -18.01
N SER A 262 7.31 -0.95 -19.11
CA SER A 262 6.26 -0.64 -20.07
C SER A 262 4.96 -1.33 -19.66
N PRO A 263 3.79 -0.70 -19.88
CA PRO A 263 2.51 -1.38 -19.71
C PRO A 263 2.38 -2.68 -20.53
N ARG A 264 3.21 -2.85 -21.57
CA ARG A 264 3.29 -4.09 -22.38
C ARG A 264 3.93 -5.25 -21.64
N ASP A 265 4.71 -5.00 -20.59
CA ASP A 265 5.40 -6.06 -19.85
C ASP A 265 4.46 -6.82 -18.90
N ARG A 266 3.30 -6.23 -18.58
CA ARG A 266 2.24 -6.85 -17.75
C ARG A 266 1.41 -7.91 -18.49
N THR A 267 1.53 -8.02 -19.81
CA THR A 267 0.69 -8.92 -20.62
C THR A 267 1.36 -10.26 -20.95
N ARG A 268 2.53 -10.54 -20.39
CA ARG A 268 3.31 -11.76 -20.66
C ARG A 268 3.59 -12.64 -19.44
N SER A 269 2.88 -12.39 -18.32
CA SER A 269 2.91 -13.31 -17.16
C SER A 269 1.65 -14.16 -17.12
#